data_a38d550a7cb3b24ca408c40e8e6c2543
#
_entry.id   a38d550a7cb3b24ca408c40e8e6c2543
#
_cell.length_a   1.000
_cell.length_b   1.000
_cell.length_c   1.000
_cell.angle_alpha   90.00
_cell.angle_beta   90.00
_cell.angle_gamma   90.00
#
_symmetry.space_group_name_H-M   'P 1'
#
loop_
_entity.id
_entity.type
_entity.pdbx_description
1 polymer ?
#
loop_
_entity_poly.entity_id
_entity_poly.type
_entity_poly.pdbx_seq_one_letter_code
_entity_poly.pdbx_strand_id
1 'polypeptide(L)'
;MVDKELVKKVDADKVRDYFGGAKVLEHYAHAAMAIGLWESESKVFQRIFPDKSASLLELGCGCGRISFGLWELGYKHLLSTDFSRKMIERARRLGRAMDYGVHLRVADATRLAFEDDLFDGAVFGFNGLMQIPARINRRKAISEIYRVLRPGSYFVFTTHDRECAKWKKFWKREKLAWRKEKQIPELLEYGDRFESTDMGKLYIHVPTKADVVSDLREVGFKVEVDALRSQLANESDLVRKFSDECRFWVARKPEDVSRAD
;
A
#
# COMPACT_ATOMS: atom_id res chain seq x y z
N MET A 1 -25.18 35.87 -5.85
CA MET A 1 -24.95 34.39 -6.00
C MET A 1 -23.47 34.23 -6.03
N VAL A 2 -22.90 33.68 -4.95
CA VAL A 2 -21.47 33.42 -4.89
C VAL A 2 -21.23 32.17 -5.79
N ASP A 3 -20.43 32.35 -6.84
CA ASP A 3 -19.93 31.25 -7.66
C ASP A 3 -19.40 30.15 -6.72
N LYS A 4 -20.06 28.99 -6.71
CA LYS A 4 -19.48 27.80 -6.13
C LYS A 4 -18.31 27.40 -7.05
N GLU A 5 -17.11 27.93 -6.76
CA GLU A 5 -15.91 27.38 -7.33
C GLU A 5 -16.01 25.86 -7.28
N LEU A 6 -15.93 25.21 -8.42
CA LEU A 6 -16.03 23.75 -8.51
C LEU A 6 -14.83 23.17 -7.75
N VAL A 7 -15.05 22.76 -6.51
CA VAL A 7 -13.99 22.18 -5.68
C VAL A 7 -13.44 20.94 -6.37
N LYS A 8 -12.17 21.00 -6.77
CA LYS A 8 -11.50 19.87 -7.43
C LYS A 8 -11.41 18.70 -6.46
N LYS A 9 -11.98 17.55 -6.87
CA LYS A 9 -11.87 16.30 -6.12
C LYS A 9 -10.40 15.83 -6.04
N VAL A 10 -10.10 15.03 -5.01
CA VAL A 10 -8.78 14.40 -4.91
C VAL A 10 -8.58 13.44 -6.09
N ASP A 11 -7.41 13.52 -6.70
CA ASP A 11 -6.97 12.70 -7.82
C ASP A 11 -5.55 12.16 -7.59
N ALA A 12 -5.06 11.34 -8.50
CA ALA A 12 -3.74 10.75 -8.44
C ALA A 12 -2.62 11.81 -8.46
N ASP A 13 -2.82 12.93 -9.16
CA ASP A 13 -1.83 14.01 -9.24
C ASP A 13 -1.66 14.69 -7.90
N LYS A 14 -2.77 15.00 -7.20
CA LYS A 14 -2.73 15.57 -5.86
C LYS A 14 -2.00 14.67 -4.85
N VAL A 15 -2.20 13.35 -4.95
CA VAL A 15 -1.48 12.37 -4.12
C VAL A 15 0.00 12.34 -4.48
N ARG A 16 0.34 12.32 -5.78
CA ARG A 16 1.73 12.35 -6.25
C ARG A 16 2.46 13.61 -5.81
N ASP A 17 1.80 14.76 -5.87
CA ASP A 17 2.38 16.05 -5.45
C ASP A 17 2.68 16.06 -3.95
N TYR A 18 1.79 15.51 -3.11
CA TYR A 18 2.05 15.33 -1.68
C TYR A 18 3.34 14.51 -1.47
N PHE A 19 3.43 13.32 -2.09
CA PHE A 19 4.61 12.45 -1.97
C PHE A 19 5.87 13.01 -2.63
N GLY A 20 5.74 14.00 -3.51
CA GLY A 20 6.85 14.75 -4.12
C GLY A 20 7.36 15.91 -3.26
N GLY A 21 6.72 16.22 -2.14
CA GLY A 21 7.10 17.31 -1.23
C GLY A 21 8.42 17.02 -0.50
N ALA A 22 9.27 18.06 -0.34
CA ALA A 22 10.60 17.89 0.25
C ALA A 22 10.56 17.28 1.67
N LYS A 23 9.69 17.77 2.54
CA LYS A 23 9.52 17.24 3.91
C LYS A 23 9.04 15.78 3.92
N VAL A 24 8.14 15.43 2.98
CA VAL A 24 7.63 14.06 2.84
C VAL A 24 8.74 13.13 2.40
N LEU A 25 9.52 13.52 1.40
CA LEU A 25 10.69 12.76 0.94
C LEU A 25 11.71 12.52 2.07
N GLU A 26 11.98 13.54 2.89
CA GLU A 26 12.88 13.44 4.04
C GLU A 26 12.35 12.45 5.09
N HIS A 27 11.05 12.57 5.42
CA HIS A 27 10.37 11.69 6.37
C HIS A 27 10.44 10.21 5.94
N TYR A 28 10.12 9.90 4.68
CA TYR A 28 10.18 8.53 4.17
C TYR A 28 11.61 8.02 3.96
N ALA A 29 12.56 8.91 3.64
CA ALA A 29 13.97 8.56 3.59
C ALA A 29 14.50 8.20 4.99
N HIS A 30 14.13 9.00 6.03
CA HIS A 30 14.47 8.69 7.41
C HIS A 30 13.84 7.34 7.85
N ALA A 31 12.59 7.09 7.49
CA ALA A 31 11.94 5.82 7.79
C ALA A 31 12.66 4.62 7.15
N ALA A 32 13.13 4.76 5.92
CA ALA A 32 13.89 3.70 5.24
C ALA A 32 15.21 3.38 5.93
N MET A 33 15.87 4.39 6.53
CA MET A 33 17.19 4.23 7.16
C MET A 33 17.12 3.87 8.64
N ALA A 34 16.17 4.46 9.38
CA ALA A 34 16.14 4.38 10.85
C ALA A 34 15.11 3.38 11.39
N ILE A 35 14.01 3.14 10.64
CA ILE A 35 12.95 2.24 11.08
C ILE A 35 13.13 0.85 10.44
N GLY A 36 13.44 0.80 9.14
CA GLY A 36 13.62 -0.45 8.40
C GLY A 36 12.34 -1.28 8.32
N LEU A 37 12.50 -2.57 8.04
CA LEU A 37 11.41 -3.54 7.98
C LEU A 37 10.86 -3.82 9.38
N TRP A 38 9.54 -3.84 9.52
CA TRP A 38 8.89 -4.16 10.79
C TRP A 38 9.00 -5.65 11.09
N GLU A 39 8.91 -6.01 12.38
CA GLU A 39 8.92 -7.42 12.78
C GLU A 39 7.74 -8.20 12.19
N SER A 40 6.54 -7.61 12.19
CA SER A 40 5.36 -8.19 11.54
C SER A 40 5.53 -8.37 10.03
N GLU A 41 6.10 -7.38 9.33
CA GLU A 41 6.40 -7.46 7.90
C GLU A 41 7.40 -8.59 7.64
N SER A 42 8.50 -8.64 8.39
CA SER A 42 9.52 -9.68 8.26
C SER A 42 8.94 -11.09 8.46
N LYS A 43 8.13 -11.29 9.50
CA LYS A 43 7.48 -12.59 9.78
C LYS A 43 6.51 -12.99 8.66
N VAL A 44 5.67 -12.06 8.20
CA VAL A 44 4.69 -12.34 7.15
C VAL A 44 5.41 -12.65 5.82
N PHE A 45 6.36 -11.82 5.41
CA PHE A 45 7.05 -12.01 4.12
C PHE A 45 7.84 -13.31 4.09
N GLN A 46 8.59 -13.66 5.14
CA GLN A 46 9.34 -14.92 5.19
C GLN A 46 8.42 -16.15 5.23
N ARG A 47 7.26 -16.05 5.84
CA ARG A 47 6.26 -17.15 5.87
C ARG A 47 5.57 -17.34 4.52
N ILE A 48 5.23 -16.26 3.85
CA ILE A 48 4.46 -16.30 2.59
C ILE A 48 5.38 -16.51 1.39
N PHE A 49 6.60 -16.01 1.44
CA PHE A 49 7.61 -16.14 0.40
C PHE A 49 8.83 -16.91 0.93
N PRO A 50 8.71 -18.23 1.20
CA PRO A 50 9.82 -19.00 1.80
C PRO A 50 11.03 -19.15 0.86
N ASP A 51 10.78 -19.13 -0.46
CA ASP A 51 11.83 -19.17 -1.47
C ASP A 51 12.45 -17.78 -1.68
N LYS A 52 13.75 -17.65 -1.36
CA LYS A 52 14.49 -16.39 -1.54
C LYS A 52 14.84 -16.08 -3.00
N SER A 53 14.71 -17.06 -3.90
CA SER A 53 14.88 -16.88 -5.34
C SER A 53 13.59 -16.39 -6.03
N ALA A 54 12.48 -16.30 -5.31
CA ALA A 54 11.22 -15.83 -5.84
C ALA A 54 11.32 -14.42 -6.45
N SER A 55 10.71 -14.24 -7.62
CA SER A 55 10.58 -12.93 -8.28
C SER A 55 9.46 -12.13 -7.64
N LEU A 56 9.82 -11.11 -6.87
CA LEU A 56 8.87 -10.29 -6.12
C LEU A 56 8.66 -8.90 -6.74
N LEU A 57 7.41 -8.44 -6.74
CA LEU A 57 7.04 -7.09 -7.09
C LEU A 57 6.62 -6.33 -5.82
N GLU A 58 7.29 -5.22 -5.53
CA GLU A 58 6.84 -4.27 -4.52
C GLU A 58 6.21 -3.04 -5.20
N LEU A 59 5.02 -2.65 -4.75
CA LEU A 59 4.31 -1.46 -5.22
C LEU A 59 4.29 -0.41 -4.12
N GLY A 60 4.40 0.88 -4.50
CA GLY A 60 4.40 1.98 -3.56
C GLY A 60 5.61 1.94 -2.61
N CYS A 61 6.80 1.64 -3.12
CA CYS A 61 7.99 1.44 -2.30
C CYS A 61 8.48 2.72 -1.58
N GLY A 62 8.00 3.89 -1.96
CA GLY A 62 8.44 5.17 -1.42
C GLY A 62 9.96 5.34 -1.55
N CYS A 63 10.61 5.66 -0.43
CA CYS A 63 12.07 5.76 -0.36
C CYS A 63 12.79 4.41 -0.14
N GLY A 64 12.07 3.27 -0.21
CA GLY A 64 12.68 1.94 -0.21
C GLY A 64 12.70 1.21 1.13
N ARG A 65 11.90 1.59 2.13
CA ARG A 65 11.90 0.98 3.46
C ARG A 65 11.70 -0.54 3.42
N ILE A 66 10.66 -1.01 2.74
CA ILE A 66 10.39 -2.44 2.58
C ILE A 66 11.35 -3.07 1.56
N SER A 67 11.67 -2.36 0.47
CA SER A 67 12.60 -2.82 -0.55
C SER A 67 13.96 -3.24 0.04
N PHE A 68 14.53 -2.37 0.88
CA PHE A 68 15.83 -2.61 1.49
C PHE A 68 15.75 -3.75 2.51
N GLY A 69 14.70 -3.79 3.33
CA GLY A 69 14.51 -4.90 4.26
C GLY A 69 14.30 -6.24 3.56
N LEU A 70 13.57 -6.30 2.45
CA LEU A 70 13.45 -7.52 1.64
C LEU A 70 14.81 -7.93 1.04
N TRP A 71 15.60 -6.96 0.57
CA TRP A 71 16.95 -7.21 0.09
C TRP A 71 17.86 -7.80 1.17
N GLU A 72 17.81 -7.27 2.39
CA GLU A 72 18.55 -7.78 3.57
C GLU A 72 18.08 -9.18 3.96
N LEU A 73 16.79 -9.50 3.83
CA LEU A 73 16.25 -10.84 4.04
C LEU A 73 16.64 -11.84 2.96
N GLY A 74 17.37 -11.41 1.91
CA GLY A 74 17.89 -12.29 0.85
C GLY A 74 17.08 -12.34 -0.44
N TYR A 75 15.99 -11.59 -0.58
CA TYR A 75 15.21 -11.53 -1.83
C TYR A 75 15.93 -10.66 -2.86
N LYS A 76 16.71 -11.30 -3.75
CA LYS A 76 17.55 -10.60 -4.74
C LYS A 76 16.82 -10.34 -6.07
N HIS A 77 15.78 -11.12 -6.37
CA HIS A 77 14.91 -10.92 -7.55
C HIS A 77 13.72 -10.03 -7.20
N LEU A 78 14.02 -8.81 -6.72
CA LEU A 78 13.03 -7.82 -6.27
C LEU A 78 12.97 -6.64 -7.22
N LEU A 79 11.78 -6.37 -7.78
CA LEU A 79 11.46 -5.14 -8.49
C LEU A 79 10.57 -4.27 -7.61
N SER A 80 11.07 -3.11 -7.20
CA SER A 80 10.32 -2.17 -6.38
C SER A 80 9.85 -0.98 -7.22
N THR A 81 8.58 -0.63 -7.09
CA THR A 81 7.97 0.42 -7.91
C THR A 81 7.27 1.47 -7.05
N ASP A 82 7.24 2.71 -7.55
CA ASP A 82 6.46 3.80 -6.96
C ASP A 82 5.93 4.72 -8.06
N PHE A 83 4.77 5.31 -7.81
CA PHE A 83 4.15 6.27 -8.72
C PHE A 83 4.90 7.61 -8.74
N SER A 84 5.55 7.99 -7.65
CA SER A 84 6.33 9.21 -7.52
C SER A 84 7.76 9.02 -8.03
N ARG A 85 8.11 9.70 -9.13
CA ARG A 85 9.48 9.74 -9.63
C ARG A 85 10.48 10.21 -8.57
N LYS A 86 10.10 11.21 -7.76
CA LYS A 86 10.97 11.76 -6.70
C LYS A 86 11.25 10.74 -5.60
N MET A 87 10.26 9.89 -5.24
CA MET A 87 10.47 8.78 -4.31
C MET A 87 11.49 7.79 -4.88
N ILE A 88 11.33 7.35 -6.13
CA ILE A 88 12.27 6.44 -6.79
C ILE A 88 13.68 7.03 -6.89
N GLU A 89 13.82 8.29 -7.22
CA GLU A 89 15.13 8.97 -7.27
C GLU A 89 15.79 9.03 -5.89
N ARG A 90 15.00 9.26 -4.82
CA ARG A 90 15.50 9.24 -3.45
C ARG A 90 15.89 7.82 -3.03
N ALA A 91 15.04 6.81 -3.29
CA ALA A 91 15.33 5.40 -3.02
C ALA A 91 16.60 4.93 -3.73
N ARG A 92 16.79 5.27 -5.01
CA ARG A 92 18.01 4.95 -5.77
C ARG A 92 19.27 5.54 -5.14
N ARG A 93 19.20 6.79 -4.63
CA ARG A 93 20.33 7.41 -3.94
C ARG A 93 20.67 6.69 -2.64
N LEU A 94 19.65 6.34 -1.85
CA LEU A 94 19.84 5.57 -0.62
C LEU A 94 20.38 4.17 -0.90
N GLY A 95 19.78 3.44 -1.85
CA GLY A 95 20.24 2.10 -2.23
C GLY A 95 21.71 2.07 -2.65
N ARG A 96 22.14 3.05 -3.48
CA ARG A 96 23.57 3.16 -3.85
C ARG A 96 24.49 3.46 -2.67
N ALA A 97 24.05 4.32 -1.73
CA ALA A 97 24.84 4.66 -0.55
C ALA A 97 25.00 3.47 0.41
N MET A 98 24.06 2.51 0.38
CA MET A 98 24.05 1.30 1.21
C MET A 98 24.55 0.04 0.45
N ASP A 99 24.96 0.18 -0.79
CA ASP A 99 25.35 -0.91 -1.68
C ASP A 99 24.26 -1.97 -1.87
N TYR A 100 23.00 -1.54 -1.97
CA TYR A 100 21.86 -2.40 -2.25
C TYR A 100 21.54 -2.42 -3.75
N GLY A 101 21.55 -3.63 -4.34
CA GLY A 101 21.26 -3.85 -5.76
C GLY A 101 19.76 -3.93 -6.10
N VAL A 102 18.88 -3.25 -5.36
CA VAL A 102 17.43 -3.29 -5.60
C VAL A 102 17.08 -2.60 -6.92
N HIS A 103 16.29 -3.28 -7.75
CA HIS A 103 15.75 -2.70 -8.98
C HIS A 103 14.58 -1.79 -8.66
N LEU A 104 14.73 -0.49 -8.96
CA LEU A 104 13.76 0.56 -8.65
C LEU A 104 13.20 1.19 -9.94
N ARG A 105 11.87 1.22 -10.12
CA ARG A 105 11.21 1.72 -11.33
C ARG A 105 10.00 2.59 -11.00
N VAL A 106 9.78 3.66 -11.78
CA VAL A 106 8.52 4.42 -11.73
C VAL A 106 7.43 3.61 -12.40
N ALA A 107 6.33 3.32 -11.70
CA ALA A 107 5.17 2.64 -12.27
C ALA A 107 3.88 3.07 -11.56
N ASP A 108 2.79 3.07 -12.32
CA ASP A 108 1.44 3.27 -11.82
C ASP A 108 0.79 1.90 -11.56
N ALA A 109 0.42 1.62 -10.33
CA ALA A 109 -0.20 0.36 -9.93
C ALA A 109 -1.54 0.10 -10.65
N THR A 110 -2.20 1.14 -11.16
CA THR A 110 -3.47 1.01 -11.91
C THR A 110 -3.26 0.64 -13.38
N ARG A 111 -2.00 0.62 -13.83
CA ARG A 111 -1.60 0.30 -15.22
C ARG A 111 -0.14 -0.16 -15.26
N LEU A 112 0.08 -1.42 -14.90
CA LEU A 112 1.42 -2.01 -14.87
C LEU A 112 1.89 -2.40 -16.28
N ALA A 113 3.03 -1.87 -16.70
CA ALA A 113 3.67 -2.22 -17.97
C ALA A 113 4.54 -3.49 -17.82
N PHE A 114 3.93 -4.57 -17.31
CA PHE A 114 4.52 -5.89 -17.15
C PHE A 114 3.63 -6.93 -17.85
N GLU A 115 4.24 -8.05 -18.22
CA GLU A 115 3.52 -9.18 -18.79
C GLU A 115 2.67 -9.89 -17.73
N ASP A 116 1.71 -10.69 -18.17
CA ASP A 116 0.90 -11.54 -17.32
C ASP A 116 1.79 -12.62 -16.68
N ASP A 117 1.42 -13.10 -15.49
CA ASP A 117 2.05 -14.23 -14.81
C ASP A 117 3.59 -14.12 -14.67
N LEU A 118 4.08 -12.92 -14.39
CA LEU A 118 5.53 -12.62 -14.32
C LEU A 118 6.12 -12.84 -12.92
N PHE A 119 5.36 -12.56 -11.85
CA PHE A 119 5.88 -12.53 -10.49
C PHE A 119 5.36 -13.67 -9.63
N ASP A 120 6.22 -14.16 -8.71
CA ASP A 120 5.90 -15.19 -7.72
C ASP A 120 5.26 -14.60 -6.45
N GLY A 121 5.25 -13.27 -6.33
CA GLY A 121 4.62 -12.58 -5.22
C GLY A 121 4.57 -11.08 -5.41
N ALA A 122 3.60 -10.44 -4.76
CA ALA A 122 3.49 -8.98 -4.74
C ALA A 122 3.30 -8.45 -3.32
N VAL A 123 3.89 -7.28 -3.05
CA VAL A 123 3.77 -6.56 -1.78
C VAL A 123 3.30 -5.15 -2.05
N PHE A 124 2.29 -4.67 -1.29
CA PHE A 124 1.89 -3.27 -1.28
C PHE A 124 1.74 -2.81 0.18
N GLY A 125 2.88 -2.57 0.81
CA GLY A 125 2.96 -2.28 2.24
C GLY A 125 2.52 -0.87 2.61
N PHE A 126 2.54 -0.60 3.92
CA PHE A 126 2.31 0.70 4.53
C PHE A 126 1.06 1.44 4.02
N ASN A 127 -0.04 0.69 3.82
CA ASN A 127 -1.34 1.21 3.34
C ASN A 127 -1.30 1.90 1.95
N GLY A 128 -0.27 1.63 1.14
CA GLY A 128 -0.07 2.31 -0.14
C GLY A 128 -1.22 2.13 -1.12
N LEU A 129 -1.81 0.93 -1.21
CA LEU A 129 -3.01 0.68 -2.03
C LEU A 129 -4.17 1.63 -1.65
N MET A 130 -4.31 1.98 -0.38
CA MET A 130 -5.38 2.84 0.13
C MET A 130 -5.14 4.33 -0.14
N GLN A 131 -3.99 4.69 -0.66
CA GLN A 131 -3.67 6.05 -1.10
C GLN A 131 -4.03 6.31 -2.58
N ILE A 132 -4.51 5.29 -3.29
CA ILE A 132 -5.08 5.42 -4.63
C ILE A 132 -6.51 5.97 -4.53
N PRO A 133 -6.80 7.19 -5.05
CA PRO A 133 -8.13 7.78 -4.97
C PRO A 133 -9.16 7.03 -5.82
N ALA A 134 -10.37 6.95 -5.31
CA ALA A 134 -11.54 6.26 -5.85
C ALA A 134 -11.42 4.71 -5.87
N ARG A 135 -12.49 4.05 -5.42
CA ARG A 135 -12.58 2.57 -5.37
C ARG A 135 -12.31 1.91 -6.71
N ILE A 136 -12.81 2.51 -7.79
CA ILE A 136 -12.59 1.98 -9.15
C ILE A 136 -11.10 1.89 -9.51
N ASN A 137 -10.28 2.86 -9.09
CA ASN A 137 -8.84 2.85 -9.33
C ASN A 137 -8.10 1.86 -8.40
N ARG A 138 -8.53 1.72 -7.15
CA ARG A 138 -8.00 0.67 -6.26
C ARG A 138 -8.28 -0.73 -6.83
N ARG A 139 -9.50 -0.97 -7.35
CA ARG A 139 -9.84 -2.22 -8.04
C ARG A 139 -9.02 -2.46 -9.30
N LYS A 140 -8.76 -1.41 -10.10
CA LYS A 140 -7.83 -1.52 -11.23
C LYS A 140 -6.44 -1.95 -10.78
N ALA A 141 -5.91 -1.35 -9.71
CA ALA A 141 -4.62 -1.76 -9.16
C ALA A 141 -4.63 -3.22 -8.68
N ILE A 142 -5.68 -3.66 -7.99
CA ILE A 142 -5.86 -5.07 -7.58
C ILE A 142 -5.92 -5.99 -8.81
N SER A 143 -6.63 -5.60 -9.88
CA SER A 143 -6.72 -6.37 -11.12
C SER A 143 -5.37 -6.46 -11.85
N GLU A 144 -4.59 -5.38 -11.89
CA GLU A 144 -3.25 -5.39 -12.47
C GLU A 144 -2.29 -6.28 -11.66
N ILE A 145 -2.36 -6.21 -10.32
CA ILE A 145 -1.59 -7.10 -9.45
C ILE A 145 -1.97 -8.57 -9.69
N TYR A 146 -3.27 -8.87 -9.80
CA TYR A 146 -3.74 -10.22 -10.11
C TYR A 146 -3.21 -10.71 -11.46
N ARG A 147 -3.24 -9.86 -12.49
CA ARG A 147 -2.78 -10.18 -13.84
C ARG A 147 -1.29 -10.54 -13.88
N VAL A 148 -0.45 -9.73 -13.22
CA VAL A 148 1.01 -9.93 -13.27
C VAL A 148 1.53 -11.02 -12.33
N LEU A 149 0.70 -11.49 -11.39
CA LEU A 149 1.04 -12.61 -10.51
C LEU A 149 0.80 -13.95 -11.21
N ARG A 150 1.72 -14.91 -11.02
CA ARG A 150 1.52 -16.29 -11.44
C ARG A 150 0.36 -16.95 -10.70
N PRO A 151 -0.34 -17.93 -11.31
CA PRO A 151 -1.28 -18.78 -10.58
C PRO A 151 -0.59 -19.41 -9.34
N GLY A 152 -1.30 -19.48 -8.23
CA GLY A 152 -0.78 -19.95 -6.96
C GLY A 152 -0.04 -18.91 -6.12
N SER A 153 0.32 -17.77 -6.69
CA SER A 153 1.10 -16.72 -6.03
C SER A 153 0.28 -15.86 -5.06
N TYR A 154 1.00 -15.12 -4.22
CA TYR A 154 0.42 -14.33 -3.14
C TYR A 154 0.57 -12.82 -3.35
N PHE A 155 -0.47 -12.10 -2.93
CA PHE A 155 -0.46 -10.64 -2.76
C PHE A 155 -0.56 -10.32 -1.26
N VAL A 156 0.46 -9.62 -0.73
CA VAL A 156 0.50 -9.15 0.67
C VAL A 156 0.41 -7.65 0.70
N PHE A 157 -0.54 -7.11 1.46
CA PHE A 157 -0.69 -5.67 1.62
C PHE A 157 -1.26 -5.30 2.99
N THR A 158 -1.24 -4.00 3.32
CA THR A 158 -1.78 -3.51 4.58
C THR A 158 -2.83 -2.43 4.38
N THR A 159 -3.78 -2.34 5.32
CA THR A 159 -4.77 -1.28 5.40
C THR A 159 -4.93 -0.81 6.84
N HIS A 160 -5.32 0.44 7.03
CA HIS A 160 -5.99 0.80 8.28
C HIS A 160 -7.36 0.11 8.36
N ASP A 161 -7.92 0.05 9.59
CA ASP A 161 -9.21 -0.59 9.83
C ASP A 161 -10.21 0.47 10.34
N ARG A 162 -11.28 0.70 9.57
CA ARG A 162 -12.35 1.64 9.94
C ARG A 162 -13.09 1.23 11.21
N GLU A 163 -13.09 -0.06 11.52
CA GLU A 163 -13.76 -0.64 12.68
C GLU A 163 -12.89 -0.61 13.94
N CYS A 164 -11.66 -0.08 13.85
CA CYS A 164 -10.78 0.11 14.99
C CYS A 164 -11.45 0.97 16.08
N ALA A 165 -11.45 0.48 17.32
CA ALA A 165 -12.11 1.11 18.46
C ALA A 165 -11.66 2.57 18.69
N LYS A 166 -10.36 2.87 18.50
CA LYS A 166 -9.75 4.21 18.61
C LYS A 166 -10.48 5.24 17.76
N TRP A 167 -10.93 4.84 16.55
CA TRP A 167 -11.53 5.73 15.55
C TRP A 167 -13.05 5.66 15.46
N LYS A 168 -13.72 4.86 16.31
CA LYS A 168 -15.18 4.64 16.26
C LYS A 168 -16.01 5.94 16.33
N LYS A 169 -15.63 6.88 17.22
CA LYS A 169 -16.30 8.17 17.36
C LYS A 169 -16.13 9.06 16.11
N PHE A 170 -14.92 9.07 15.55
CA PHE A 170 -14.60 9.79 14.32
C PHE A 170 -15.47 9.28 13.17
N TRP A 171 -15.47 7.98 12.90
CA TRP A 171 -16.23 7.40 11.78
C TRP A 171 -17.74 7.52 11.95
N LYS A 172 -18.26 7.53 13.18
CA LYS A 172 -19.68 7.81 13.44
C LYS A 172 -20.05 9.24 13.02
N ARG A 173 -19.20 10.22 13.30
CA ARG A 173 -19.38 11.63 12.89
C ARG A 173 -19.27 11.77 11.37
N GLU A 174 -18.26 11.17 10.76
CA GLU A 174 -18.06 11.19 9.30
C GLU A 174 -19.27 10.56 8.57
N LYS A 175 -19.77 9.41 9.05
CA LYS A 175 -20.98 8.78 8.47
C LYS A 175 -22.18 9.73 8.47
N LEU A 176 -22.35 10.52 9.53
CA LEU A 176 -23.41 11.52 9.61
C LEU A 176 -23.16 12.68 8.65
N ALA A 177 -21.91 13.13 8.52
CA ALA A 177 -21.55 14.21 7.59
C ALA A 177 -21.83 13.78 6.13
N TRP A 178 -21.46 12.55 5.74
CA TRP A 178 -21.75 12.00 4.42
C TRP A 178 -23.26 11.88 4.13
N ARG A 179 -24.04 11.41 5.11
CA ARG A 179 -25.51 11.34 4.98
C ARG A 179 -26.18 12.71 4.80
N LYS A 180 -25.56 13.76 5.31
CA LYS A 180 -26.06 15.14 5.24
C LYS A 180 -25.38 15.97 4.15
N GLU A 181 -24.55 15.35 3.30
CA GLU A 181 -23.76 16.02 2.26
C GLU A 181 -22.88 17.16 2.81
N LYS A 182 -22.38 16.99 4.04
CA LYS A 182 -21.51 17.94 4.77
C LYS A 182 -20.08 17.44 4.96
N GLN A 183 -19.67 16.42 4.22
CA GLN A 183 -18.30 15.94 4.18
C GLN A 183 -17.35 16.97 3.55
N ILE A 184 -16.04 16.77 3.74
CA ILE A 184 -15.03 17.56 3.06
C ILE A 184 -15.26 17.45 1.54
N PRO A 185 -15.42 18.58 0.82
CA PRO A 185 -15.85 18.55 -0.58
C PRO A 185 -14.91 17.83 -1.53
N GLU A 186 -13.59 17.78 -1.24
CA GLU A 186 -12.59 17.11 -2.07
C GLU A 186 -12.66 15.58 -2.01
N LEU A 187 -13.28 14.99 -0.97
CA LEU A 187 -13.37 13.54 -0.80
C LEU A 187 -14.35 12.89 -1.78
N LEU A 188 -14.08 11.65 -2.17
CA LEU A 188 -14.80 10.93 -3.23
C LEU A 188 -15.86 9.99 -2.66
N GLU A 189 -15.56 9.32 -1.54
CA GLU A 189 -16.41 8.27 -0.98
C GLU A 189 -16.28 8.17 0.55
N TYR A 190 -17.28 7.56 1.18
CA TYR A 190 -17.22 7.32 2.62
C TYR A 190 -16.10 6.32 2.96
N GLY A 191 -15.20 6.72 3.84
CA GLY A 191 -13.97 6.03 4.16
C GLY A 191 -12.74 6.86 3.77
N ASP A 192 -12.91 7.84 2.88
CA ASP A 192 -11.86 8.80 2.57
C ASP A 192 -11.66 9.79 3.70
N ARG A 193 -10.41 10.16 3.93
CA ARG A 193 -10.05 11.25 4.83
C ARG A 193 -8.77 11.93 4.39
N PHE A 194 -8.59 13.16 4.83
CA PHE A 194 -7.28 13.78 4.89
C PHE A 194 -6.71 13.65 6.30
N GLU A 195 -5.49 13.21 6.41
CA GLU A 195 -4.70 13.24 7.62
C GLU A 195 -3.83 14.50 7.61
N SER A 196 -4.06 15.38 8.58
CA SER A 196 -3.26 16.60 8.71
C SER A 196 -1.94 16.24 9.41
N THR A 197 -0.84 16.50 8.72
CA THR A 197 0.52 16.34 9.21
C THR A 197 1.25 17.67 9.11
N ASP A 198 2.41 17.79 9.73
CA ASP A 198 3.33 18.93 9.55
C ASP A 198 3.90 19.03 8.12
N MET A 199 3.71 17.97 7.32
CA MET A 199 4.12 17.88 5.92
C MET A 199 2.97 18.24 4.95
N GLY A 200 1.74 18.46 5.44
CA GLY A 200 0.55 18.75 4.65
C GLY A 200 -0.61 17.80 4.89
N LYS A 201 -1.53 17.71 3.94
CA LYS A 201 -2.72 16.86 4.02
C LYS A 201 -2.51 15.57 3.23
N LEU A 202 -2.26 14.47 3.92
CA LEU A 202 -2.18 13.13 3.33
C LEU A 202 -3.59 12.60 3.06
N TYR A 203 -3.88 12.27 1.80
CA TYR A 203 -5.09 11.51 1.46
C TYR A 203 -4.92 10.04 1.80
N ILE A 204 -5.95 9.46 2.40
CA ILE A 204 -6.04 8.01 2.61
C ILE A 204 -7.50 7.55 2.63
N HIS A 205 -7.77 6.42 1.99
CA HIS A 205 -9.01 5.67 2.18
C HIS A 205 -8.84 4.66 3.32
N VAL A 206 -9.81 4.60 4.21
CA VAL A 206 -9.84 3.59 5.30
C VAL A 206 -11.02 2.66 5.05
N PRO A 207 -10.79 1.42 4.57
CA PRO A 207 -11.85 0.48 4.24
C PRO A 207 -12.44 -0.18 5.49
N THR A 208 -13.59 -0.85 5.32
CA THR A 208 -14.00 -1.94 6.22
C THR A 208 -13.38 -3.26 5.75
N LYS A 209 -13.38 -4.28 6.62
CA LYS A 209 -12.97 -5.65 6.22
C LYS A 209 -13.82 -6.16 5.05
N ALA A 210 -15.12 -5.93 5.09
CA ALA A 210 -16.05 -6.35 4.04
C ALA A 210 -15.72 -5.70 2.68
N ASP A 211 -15.33 -4.41 2.66
CA ASP A 211 -14.93 -3.71 1.43
C ASP A 211 -13.71 -4.38 0.80
N VAL A 212 -12.67 -4.67 1.61
CA VAL A 212 -11.43 -5.30 1.12
C VAL A 212 -11.71 -6.71 0.60
N VAL A 213 -12.43 -7.53 1.35
CA VAL A 213 -12.79 -8.90 0.94
C VAL A 213 -13.61 -8.89 -0.34
N SER A 214 -14.57 -7.95 -0.48
CA SER A 214 -15.37 -7.81 -1.69
C SER A 214 -14.51 -7.46 -2.90
N ASP A 215 -13.61 -6.47 -2.78
CA ASP A 215 -12.76 -6.03 -3.89
C ASP A 215 -11.78 -7.12 -4.35
N LEU A 216 -11.20 -7.87 -3.41
CA LEU A 216 -10.31 -8.99 -3.72
C LEU A 216 -11.05 -10.13 -4.42
N ARG A 217 -12.22 -10.51 -3.92
CA ARG A 217 -13.03 -11.61 -4.48
C ARG A 217 -13.56 -11.28 -5.87
N GLU A 218 -13.95 -10.04 -6.13
CA GLU A 218 -14.43 -9.60 -7.44
C GLU A 218 -13.36 -9.75 -8.53
N VAL A 219 -12.08 -9.58 -8.16
CA VAL A 219 -10.94 -9.78 -9.06
C VAL A 219 -10.55 -11.26 -9.18
N GLY A 220 -10.93 -12.11 -8.23
CA GLY A 220 -10.62 -13.53 -8.22
C GLY A 220 -9.63 -13.98 -7.15
N PHE A 221 -9.14 -13.08 -6.29
CA PHE A 221 -8.30 -13.46 -5.16
C PHE A 221 -9.06 -14.23 -4.07
N LYS A 222 -8.40 -15.21 -3.46
CA LYS A 222 -8.85 -15.85 -2.23
C LYS A 222 -8.09 -15.25 -1.04
N VAL A 223 -8.82 -14.67 -0.08
CA VAL A 223 -8.22 -14.17 1.16
C VAL A 223 -7.89 -15.35 2.07
N GLU A 224 -6.63 -15.50 2.46
CA GLU A 224 -6.18 -16.56 3.36
C GLU A 224 -5.81 -16.04 4.76
N VAL A 225 -5.32 -14.81 4.86
CA VAL A 225 -5.01 -14.17 6.15
C VAL A 225 -5.56 -12.76 6.19
N ASP A 226 -6.17 -12.42 7.32
CA ASP A 226 -6.53 -11.06 7.71
C ASP A 226 -6.21 -10.93 9.21
N ALA A 227 -5.12 -10.28 9.55
CA ALA A 227 -4.64 -10.16 10.91
C ALA A 227 -4.18 -8.73 11.24
N LEU A 228 -4.44 -8.26 12.46
CA LEU A 228 -3.87 -7.01 12.93
C LEU A 228 -2.36 -7.15 13.13
N ARG A 229 -1.61 -6.08 12.92
CA ARG A 229 -0.17 -6.02 13.15
C ARG A 229 0.20 -6.49 14.56
N SER A 230 -0.54 -6.05 15.58
CA SER A 230 -0.37 -6.43 16.97
C SER A 230 -0.60 -7.92 17.27
N GLN A 231 -1.31 -8.64 16.39
CA GLN A 231 -1.49 -10.10 16.48
C GLN A 231 -0.32 -10.87 15.86
N LEU A 232 0.46 -10.24 14.99
CA LEU A 232 1.58 -10.86 14.26
C LEU A 232 2.91 -10.68 14.98
N ALA A 233 3.12 -9.51 15.60
CA ALA A 233 4.37 -9.20 16.27
C ALA A 233 4.18 -8.17 17.39
N ASN A 234 5.11 -8.18 18.34
CA ASN A 234 5.28 -7.12 19.32
C ASN A 234 6.29 -6.10 18.80
N GLU A 235 5.82 -5.13 18.06
CA GLU A 235 6.68 -4.13 17.42
C GLU A 235 7.44 -3.26 18.42
N SER A 236 8.56 -2.72 17.99
CA SER A 236 9.34 -1.74 18.76
C SER A 236 8.54 -0.46 19.01
N ASP A 237 8.94 0.30 20.05
CA ASP A 237 8.33 1.62 20.34
C ASP A 237 8.48 2.59 19.16
N LEU A 238 9.58 2.48 18.41
CA LEU A 238 9.83 3.29 17.22
C LEU A 238 8.77 3.03 16.15
N VAL A 239 8.47 1.78 15.84
CA VAL A 239 7.44 1.39 14.89
C VAL A 239 6.05 1.81 15.36
N ARG A 240 5.73 1.61 16.64
CA ARG A 240 4.44 2.03 17.23
C ARG A 240 4.21 3.53 17.20
N LYS A 241 5.27 4.33 17.33
CA LYS A 241 5.21 5.79 17.19
C LYS A 241 5.12 6.24 15.73
N PHE A 242 5.73 5.48 14.83
CA PHE A 242 5.75 5.82 13.41
C PHE A 242 4.43 5.53 12.70
N SER A 243 3.71 4.47 13.10
CA SER A 243 2.47 4.05 12.43
C SER A 243 1.41 3.61 13.42
N ASP A 244 0.17 4.03 13.19
CA ASP A 244 -1.02 3.47 13.83
C ASP A 244 -1.17 1.98 13.51
N GLU A 245 -2.05 1.29 14.25
CA GLU A 245 -2.42 -0.09 13.99
C GLU A 245 -2.91 -0.28 12.55
N CYS A 246 -2.48 -1.35 11.93
CA CYS A 246 -2.90 -1.72 10.58
C CYS A 246 -3.24 -3.22 10.51
N ARG A 247 -3.96 -3.59 9.46
CA ARG A 247 -4.32 -4.96 9.15
C ARG A 247 -3.50 -5.45 7.99
N PHE A 248 -2.89 -6.61 8.15
CA PHE A 248 -2.25 -7.37 7.09
C PHE A 248 -3.25 -8.24 6.37
N TRP A 249 -3.17 -8.24 5.07
CA TRP A 249 -3.94 -9.08 4.16
C TRP A 249 -3.00 -9.97 3.37
N VAL A 250 -3.31 -11.25 3.31
CA VAL A 250 -2.67 -12.21 2.40
C VAL A 250 -3.75 -12.77 1.51
N ALA A 251 -3.63 -12.49 0.23
CA ALA A 251 -4.58 -12.94 -0.79
C ALA A 251 -3.85 -13.81 -1.82
N ARG A 252 -4.40 -14.97 -2.15
CA ARG A 252 -3.81 -15.91 -3.10
C ARG A 252 -4.53 -15.83 -4.44
N LYS A 253 -3.77 -15.75 -5.53
CA LYS A 253 -4.28 -16.05 -6.87
C LYS A 253 -4.45 -17.57 -6.96
N PRO A 254 -5.66 -18.10 -7.24
CA PRO A 254 -5.87 -19.54 -7.35
C PRO A 254 -4.96 -20.18 -8.41
N GLU A 255 -4.67 -21.47 -8.26
CA GLU A 255 -4.06 -22.27 -9.33
C GLU A 255 -4.99 -22.35 -10.54
N ASP A 256 -4.43 -22.37 -11.74
CA ASP A 256 -5.20 -22.70 -12.94
C ASP A 256 -5.52 -24.18 -12.93
N VAL A 257 -6.75 -24.55 -12.59
CA VAL A 257 -7.22 -25.95 -12.61
C VAL A 257 -7.17 -26.56 -14.03
N SER A 258 -7.09 -25.73 -15.08
CA SER A 258 -7.05 -26.16 -16.48
C SER A 258 -5.67 -26.62 -16.99
N ARG A 259 -4.61 -26.52 -16.19
CA ARG A 259 -3.23 -26.95 -16.55
C ARG A 259 -2.78 -28.22 -15.84
N ALA A 260 -3.69 -28.97 -15.22
CA ALA A 260 -3.38 -30.18 -14.47
C ALA A 260 -3.71 -31.47 -15.23
N ASP A 261 -3.77 -31.44 -16.56
CA ASP A 261 -3.92 -32.62 -17.43
C ASP A 261 -2.73 -32.76 -18.40
#